data_d31e08df62a9a9f6be98f9c0047672b0
#
_entry.id   d31e08df62a9a9f6be98f9c0047672b0
#
_cell.length_a   1.000
_cell.length_b   1.000
_cell.length_c   1.000
_cell.angle_alpha   90.00
_cell.angle_beta   90.00
_cell.angle_gamma   90.00
#
_symmetry.space_group_name_H-M   'P 1'
#
loop_
_entity.id
_entity.type
_entity.pdbx_description
1 polymer ?
#
loop_
_entity_poly.entity_id
_entity_poly.type
_entity_poly.pdbx_seq_one_letter_code
_entity_poly.pdbx_strand_id
1 'polypeptide(L)'
;MIEDCAALKPAFFPSVPRLYNRIYGKLTAGIDAKPGAVRWLINKGLSAKMAALNRDGRVTHGCYDKLFSKFRNLLGGKVKLMTTGSAPIDKKVLDFLKCCFSVPIIEGYGLTESATGGGTTDIKDPVTGHVGGPSEAVKIRLKDLPEMEYLSTDKPYPRGEICLSGPCIFKGYYKREDKTAEAFD
;
A
#
# COMPACT_ATOMS: atom_id res chain seq x y z
N MET A 1 13.79 14.43 4.14
CA MET A 1 12.55 13.93 3.49
C MET A 1 11.27 14.23 4.28
N ILE A 2 11.08 13.85 5.58
CA ILE A 2 9.85 14.21 6.34
C ILE A 2 9.80 15.72 6.54
N GLU A 3 10.91 16.36 6.87
CA GLU A 3 11.03 17.81 6.99
C GLU A 3 10.72 18.52 5.68
N ASP A 4 11.20 17.97 4.56
CA ASP A 4 10.91 18.48 3.22
C ASP A 4 9.41 18.37 2.90
N CYS A 5 8.77 17.24 3.29
CA CYS A 5 7.32 17.09 3.14
C CYS A 5 6.55 18.12 3.96
N ALA A 6 7.01 18.45 5.17
CA ALA A 6 6.38 19.46 6.00
C ALA A 6 6.46 20.85 5.34
N ALA A 7 7.55 21.15 4.63
CA ALA A 7 7.75 22.40 3.89
C ALA A 7 6.95 22.44 2.58
N LEU A 8 7.02 21.36 1.78
CA LEU A 8 6.37 21.24 0.46
C LEU A 8 4.86 21.04 0.54
N LYS A 9 4.37 20.41 1.62
CA LYS A 9 2.94 20.11 1.83
C LYS A 9 2.32 19.37 0.63
N PRO A 10 2.86 18.20 0.22
CA PRO A 10 2.40 17.50 -0.96
C PRO A 10 0.94 17.07 -0.81
N ALA A 11 0.20 17.03 -1.93
CA ALA A 11 -1.15 16.46 -1.99
C ALA A 11 -1.12 14.94 -2.23
N PHE A 12 -0.07 14.44 -2.87
CA PHE A 12 0.16 13.04 -3.19
C PHE A 12 1.51 12.58 -2.63
N PHE A 13 1.51 11.43 -1.93
CA PHE A 13 2.71 10.90 -1.28
C PHE A 13 2.94 9.44 -1.68
N PRO A 14 3.66 9.18 -2.79
CA PRO A 14 4.09 7.84 -3.16
C PRO A 14 5.31 7.44 -2.32
N SER A 15 5.32 6.19 -1.86
CA SER A 15 6.46 5.69 -1.11
C SER A 15 6.55 4.16 -1.14
N VAL A 16 7.61 3.64 -0.52
CA VAL A 16 7.89 2.21 -0.43
C VAL A 16 7.64 1.68 0.98
N PRO A 17 7.36 0.37 1.15
CA PRO A 17 7.07 -0.24 2.44
C PRO A 17 8.12 0.06 3.52
N ARG A 18 9.40 0.09 3.16
CA ARG A 18 10.49 0.39 4.12
C ARG A 18 10.32 1.76 4.79
N LEU A 19 9.89 2.78 4.03
CA LEU A 19 9.66 4.10 4.61
C LEU A 19 8.41 4.11 5.49
N TYR A 20 7.32 3.46 5.04
CA TYR A 20 6.10 3.33 5.82
C TYR A 20 6.33 2.59 7.15
N ASN A 21 7.10 1.51 7.16
CA ASN A 21 7.50 0.81 8.37
C ASN A 21 8.30 1.71 9.32
N ARG A 22 9.20 2.55 8.78
CA ARG A 22 9.96 3.51 9.58
C ARG A 22 9.05 4.60 10.18
N ILE A 23 8.09 5.10 9.42
CA ILE A 23 7.09 6.06 9.91
C ILE A 23 6.23 5.40 11.00
N TYR A 24 5.73 4.20 10.76
CA TYR A 24 4.98 3.40 11.73
C TYR A 24 5.73 3.26 13.05
N GLY A 25 6.99 2.81 13.02
CA GLY A 25 7.81 2.67 14.22
C GLY A 25 8.00 3.98 14.99
N LYS A 26 8.21 5.10 14.28
CA LYS A 26 8.30 6.42 14.93
C LYS A 26 6.99 6.87 15.56
N LEU A 27 5.87 6.63 14.90
CA LEU A 27 4.54 7.02 15.41
C LEU A 27 4.14 6.19 16.61
N THR A 28 4.35 4.86 16.58
CA THR A 28 4.06 3.97 17.72
C THR A 28 4.90 4.31 18.92
N ALA A 29 6.22 4.45 18.77
CA ALA A 29 7.11 4.90 19.85
C ALA A 29 6.70 6.27 20.42
N GLY A 30 6.30 7.20 19.56
CA GLY A 30 5.80 8.51 19.98
C GLY A 30 4.47 8.46 20.73
N ILE A 31 3.59 7.51 20.42
CA ILE A 31 2.33 7.25 21.16
C ILE A 31 2.64 6.61 22.51
N ASP A 32 3.51 5.61 22.55
CA ASP A 32 3.87 4.89 23.78
C ASP A 32 4.58 5.78 24.81
N ALA A 33 5.32 6.79 24.34
CA ALA A 33 5.95 7.80 25.20
C ALA A 33 4.97 8.83 25.80
N LYS A 34 3.65 8.81 25.42
CA LYS A 34 2.69 9.76 25.96
C LYS A 34 2.19 9.36 27.35
N PRO A 35 1.78 10.35 28.19
CA PRO A 35 1.11 10.07 29.46
C PRO A 35 -0.10 9.15 29.29
N GLY A 36 -0.37 8.30 30.29
CA GLY A 36 -1.36 7.23 30.21
C GLY A 36 -2.74 7.68 29.69
N ALA A 37 -3.28 8.80 30.19
CA ALA A 37 -4.55 9.35 29.74
C ALA A 37 -4.55 9.76 28.25
N VAL A 38 -3.47 10.41 27.79
CA VAL A 38 -3.33 10.82 26.37
C VAL A 38 -3.17 9.59 25.47
N ARG A 39 -2.34 8.63 25.88
CA ARG A 39 -2.15 7.36 25.17
C ARG A 39 -3.45 6.59 25.08
N TRP A 40 -4.21 6.50 26.17
CA TRP A 40 -5.53 5.86 26.18
C TRP A 40 -6.49 6.52 25.17
N LEU A 41 -6.54 7.86 25.13
CA LEU A 41 -7.41 8.59 24.21
C LEU A 41 -7.01 8.36 22.75
N ILE A 42 -5.71 8.36 22.43
CA ILE A 42 -5.21 8.06 21.08
C ILE A 42 -5.58 6.63 20.69
N ASN A 43 -5.37 5.65 21.56
CA ASN A 43 -5.69 4.25 21.29
C ASN A 43 -7.20 4.04 21.09
N LYS A 44 -8.05 4.71 21.88
CA LYS A 44 -9.50 4.71 21.68
C LYS A 44 -9.89 5.29 20.33
N GLY A 45 -9.27 6.39 19.93
CA GLY A 45 -9.46 7.00 18.61
C GLY A 45 -9.01 6.09 17.47
N LEU A 46 -7.85 5.44 17.61
CA LEU A 46 -7.37 4.45 16.65
C LEU A 46 -8.34 3.29 16.50
N SER A 47 -8.80 2.71 17.62
CA SER A 47 -9.76 1.59 17.59
C SER A 47 -11.05 1.97 16.87
N ALA A 48 -11.59 3.17 17.13
CA ALA A 48 -12.79 3.66 16.46
C ALA A 48 -12.57 3.86 14.94
N LYS A 49 -11.42 4.41 14.54
CA LYS A 49 -11.06 4.59 13.13
C LYS A 49 -10.82 3.25 12.43
N MET A 50 -10.16 2.30 13.08
CA MET A 50 -9.99 0.92 12.58
C MET A 50 -11.33 0.23 12.37
N ALA A 51 -12.28 0.38 13.30
CA ALA A 51 -13.62 -0.16 13.15
C ALA A 51 -14.37 0.44 11.95
N ALA A 52 -14.22 1.74 11.69
CA ALA A 52 -14.79 2.40 10.52
C ALA A 52 -14.11 1.94 9.22
N LEU A 53 -12.78 1.82 9.23
CA LEU A 53 -12.00 1.32 8.08
C LEU A 53 -12.44 -0.10 7.71
N ASN A 54 -12.51 -1.01 8.67
CA ASN A 54 -12.91 -2.42 8.44
C ASN A 54 -14.37 -2.59 8.03
N ARG A 55 -15.25 -1.66 8.42
CA ARG A 55 -16.67 -1.75 8.10
C ARG A 55 -17.00 -1.25 6.69
N ASP A 56 -16.42 -0.11 6.30
CA ASP A 56 -16.83 0.60 5.09
C ASP A 56 -15.71 1.38 4.39
N GLY A 57 -14.44 1.08 4.69
CA GLY A 57 -13.27 1.71 4.06
C GLY A 57 -12.99 3.15 4.51
N ARG A 58 -13.75 3.71 5.45
CA ARG A 58 -13.56 5.09 5.88
C ARG A 58 -12.29 5.27 6.70
N VAL A 59 -11.42 6.16 6.24
CA VAL A 59 -10.19 6.55 6.93
C VAL A 59 -10.40 7.77 7.86
N THR A 60 -11.54 8.46 7.75
CA THR A 60 -11.89 9.63 8.54
C THR A 60 -12.90 9.30 9.64
N HIS A 61 -12.85 10.06 10.74
CA HIS A 61 -13.78 9.92 11.86
C HIS A 61 -13.95 11.26 12.57
N GLY A 62 -15.08 11.94 12.37
CA GLY A 62 -15.34 13.33 12.72
C GLY A 62 -14.69 13.83 14.03
N CYS A 63 -15.01 13.21 15.17
CA CYS A 63 -14.48 13.64 16.47
C CYS A 63 -12.98 13.37 16.63
N TYR A 64 -12.49 12.22 16.12
CA TYR A 64 -11.11 11.81 16.34
C TYR A 64 -10.13 12.40 15.34
N ASP A 65 -10.56 12.88 14.18
CA ASP A 65 -9.65 13.44 13.17
C ASP A 65 -8.88 14.68 13.65
N LYS A 66 -9.46 15.44 14.59
CA LYS A 66 -8.77 16.56 15.24
C LYS A 66 -7.59 16.07 16.10
N LEU A 67 -7.77 14.97 16.83
CA LEU A 67 -6.73 14.34 17.65
C LEU A 67 -5.54 13.88 16.77
N PHE A 68 -5.83 13.41 15.55
CA PHE A 68 -4.83 12.92 14.59
C PHE A 68 -4.22 14.02 13.70
N SER A 69 -4.62 15.28 13.86
CA SER A 69 -4.09 16.40 13.05
C SER A 69 -2.57 16.55 13.14
N LYS A 70 -1.98 16.28 14.32
CA LYS A 70 -0.53 16.31 14.51
C LYS A 70 0.21 15.29 13.64
N PHE A 71 -0.37 14.10 13.45
CA PHE A 71 0.22 13.07 12.57
C PHE A 71 0.16 13.52 11.11
N ARG A 72 -0.96 14.06 10.65
CA ARG A 72 -1.10 14.62 9.30
C ARG A 72 -0.09 15.73 9.01
N ASN A 73 0.18 16.58 9.99
CA ASN A 73 1.13 17.66 9.87
C ASN A 73 2.57 17.22 9.68
N LEU A 74 2.94 15.97 10.04
CA LEU A 74 4.26 15.40 9.74
C LEU A 74 4.56 15.34 8.24
N LEU A 75 3.52 15.22 7.42
CA LEU A 75 3.60 15.24 5.96
C LEU A 75 3.07 16.57 5.38
N GLY A 76 3.05 17.65 6.18
CA GLY A 76 2.60 18.96 5.73
C GLY A 76 1.09 19.19 5.76
N GLY A 77 0.29 18.21 6.21
CA GLY A 77 -1.15 18.35 6.48
C GLY A 77 -2.06 18.41 5.24
N LYS A 78 -1.52 18.34 4.02
CA LYS A 78 -2.28 18.48 2.76
C LYS A 78 -2.36 17.19 1.93
N VAL A 79 -1.76 16.08 2.39
CA VAL A 79 -1.80 14.81 1.68
C VAL A 79 -3.24 14.32 1.57
N LYS A 80 -3.67 13.98 0.36
CA LYS A 80 -5.00 13.45 0.01
C LYS A 80 -4.97 11.98 -0.38
N LEU A 81 -3.84 11.52 -0.89
CA LEU A 81 -3.63 10.15 -1.35
C LEU A 81 -2.18 9.73 -1.09
N MET A 82 -2.02 8.51 -0.63
CA MET A 82 -0.73 7.85 -0.47
C MET A 82 -0.72 6.57 -1.30
N THR A 83 0.45 6.16 -1.79
CA THR A 83 0.59 4.89 -2.50
C THR A 83 1.81 4.12 -2.02
N THR A 84 1.73 2.80 -2.09
CA THR A 84 2.85 1.89 -1.80
C THR A 84 2.93 0.81 -2.87
N GLY A 85 4.12 0.28 -3.08
CA GLY A 85 4.38 -0.78 -4.06
C GLY A 85 5.82 -1.27 -3.97
N SER A 86 6.24 -2.06 -4.94
CA SER A 86 7.59 -2.63 -5.07
C SER A 86 7.95 -3.72 -4.05
N ALA A 87 7.20 -3.89 -2.96
CA ALA A 87 7.35 -4.97 -1.98
C ALA A 87 6.08 -5.08 -1.12
N PRO A 88 5.81 -6.24 -0.51
CA PRO A 88 4.70 -6.39 0.42
C PRO A 88 4.84 -5.49 1.65
N ILE A 89 3.70 -5.03 2.17
CA ILE A 89 3.60 -4.30 3.42
C ILE A 89 2.66 -5.03 4.37
N ASP A 90 2.97 -5.03 5.66
CA ASP A 90 2.10 -5.64 6.66
C ASP A 90 0.77 -4.88 6.74
N LYS A 91 -0.34 -5.63 6.70
CA LYS A 91 -1.70 -5.10 6.81
C LYS A 91 -1.87 -4.19 8.03
N LYS A 92 -1.32 -4.59 9.20
CA LYS A 92 -1.43 -3.80 10.44
C LYS A 92 -0.75 -2.43 10.30
N VAL A 93 0.40 -2.40 9.62
CA VAL A 93 1.12 -1.14 9.35
C VAL A 93 0.29 -0.24 8.44
N LEU A 94 -0.25 -0.80 7.38
CA LEU A 94 -1.05 -0.06 6.40
C LEU A 94 -2.32 0.53 7.03
N ASP A 95 -3.10 -0.29 7.73
CA ASP A 95 -4.33 0.12 8.41
C ASP A 95 -4.06 1.20 9.47
N PHE A 96 -3.01 1.02 10.26
CA PHE A 96 -2.59 2.02 11.24
C PHE A 96 -2.27 3.36 10.59
N LEU A 97 -1.52 3.36 9.49
CA LEU A 97 -1.13 4.58 8.79
C LEU A 97 -2.34 5.25 8.12
N LYS A 98 -3.25 4.48 7.49
CA LYS A 98 -4.54 4.98 6.98
C LYS A 98 -5.31 5.73 8.08
N CYS A 99 -5.38 5.14 9.29
CA CYS A 99 -6.06 5.75 10.43
C CYS A 99 -5.33 6.99 10.97
N CYS A 100 -4.00 6.93 11.14
CA CYS A 100 -3.20 8.04 11.68
C CYS A 100 -3.22 9.26 10.78
N PHE A 101 -3.06 9.06 9.47
CA PHE A 101 -3.05 10.17 8.51
C PHE A 101 -4.45 10.58 8.05
N SER A 102 -5.49 9.78 8.32
CA SER A 102 -6.86 9.98 7.79
C SER A 102 -6.87 10.11 6.27
N VAL A 103 -6.02 9.32 5.58
CA VAL A 103 -5.80 9.39 4.14
C VAL A 103 -5.81 7.96 3.59
N PRO A 104 -6.46 7.69 2.44
CA PRO A 104 -6.37 6.40 1.79
C PRO A 104 -4.93 6.12 1.35
N ILE A 105 -4.51 4.86 1.50
CA ILE A 105 -3.24 4.34 1.00
C ILE A 105 -3.56 3.21 0.05
N ILE A 106 -3.16 3.35 -1.21
CA ILE A 106 -3.35 2.37 -2.26
C ILE A 106 -2.11 1.48 -2.35
N GLU A 107 -2.31 0.17 -2.42
CA GLU A 107 -1.27 -0.78 -2.76
C GLU A 107 -1.29 -1.05 -4.26
N GLY A 108 -0.12 -1.04 -4.89
CA GLY A 108 0.04 -1.37 -6.29
C GLY A 108 1.07 -2.48 -6.51
N TYR A 109 0.82 -3.28 -7.54
CA TYR A 109 1.73 -4.28 -8.06
C TYR A 109 2.08 -3.95 -9.51
N GLY A 110 3.33 -4.07 -9.84
CA GLY A 110 3.81 -3.91 -11.19
C GLY A 110 5.32 -4.10 -11.26
N LEU A 111 5.81 -4.23 -12.47
CA LEU A 111 7.20 -4.42 -12.81
C LEU A 111 7.69 -3.24 -13.65
N THR A 112 8.99 -3.05 -13.73
CA THR A 112 9.59 -2.13 -14.71
C THR A 112 9.21 -2.54 -16.14
N GLU A 113 9.17 -3.85 -16.37
CA GLU A 113 8.79 -4.50 -17.63
C GLU A 113 7.30 -4.31 -18.01
N SER A 114 6.47 -3.89 -17.08
CA SER A 114 5.06 -3.55 -17.32
C SER A 114 4.76 -2.06 -17.13
N ALA A 115 5.79 -1.20 -17.14
CA ALA A 115 5.67 0.23 -16.86
C ALA A 115 4.87 0.51 -15.56
N THR A 116 5.14 -0.29 -14.51
CA THR A 116 4.42 -0.34 -13.24
C THR A 116 2.96 -0.80 -13.31
N GLY A 117 2.47 -1.11 -14.51
CA GLY A 117 1.12 -1.64 -14.74
C GLY A 117 1.03 -3.11 -14.33
N GLY A 118 0.15 -3.43 -13.43
CA GLY A 118 -0.17 -4.77 -12.95
C GLY A 118 -1.52 -4.73 -12.29
N GLY A 119 -1.55 -4.44 -11.00
CA GLY A 119 -2.77 -4.30 -10.23
C GLY A 119 -2.69 -3.13 -9.25
N THR A 120 -3.85 -2.68 -8.80
CA THR A 120 -3.95 -1.66 -7.76
C THR A 120 -5.24 -1.82 -6.96
N THR A 121 -5.16 -1.56 -5.66
CA THR A 121 -6.35 -1.57 -4.80
C THR A 121 -7.24 -0.37 -5.10
N ASP A 122 -8.55 -0.54 -4.94
CA ASP A 122 -9.49 0.60 -4.99
C ASP A 122 -9.31 1.52 -3.78
N ILE A 123 -9.50 2.82 -3.98
CA ILE A 123 -9.38 3.84 -2.94
C ILE A 123 -10.39 3.64 -1.79
N LYS A 124 -11.52 3.00 -2.08
CA LYS A 124 -12.60 2.73 -1.13
C LYS A 124 -12.57 1.31 -0.57
N ASP A 125 -11.59 0.49 -0.99
CA ASP A 125 -11.50 -0.88 -0.54
C ASP A 125 -11.22 -0.94 0.98
N PRO A 126 -12.12 -1.53 1.78
CA PRO A 126 -11.91 -1.70 3.21
C PRO A 126 -10.88 -2.78 3.54
N VAL A 127 -10.61 -3.69 2.59
CA VAL A 127 -9.66 -4.78 2.77
C VAL A 127 -8.26 -4.30 2.42
N THR A 128 -7.27 -4.72 3.18
CA THR A 128 -5.85 -4.45 2.94
C THR A 128 -5.06 -5.77 2.94
N GLY A 129 -3.83 -5.74 2.44
CA GLY A 129 -2.98 -6.92 2.32
C GLY A 129 -3.15 -7.66 1.00
N HIS A 130 -3.58 -6.97 -0.03
CA HIS A 130 -3.60 -7.41 -1.42
C HIS A 130 -3.32 -6.21 -2.34
N VAL A 131 -3.01 -6.49 -3.58
CA VAL A 131 -2.65 -5.48 -4.59
C VAL A 131 -3.80 -5.16 -5.56
N GLY A 132 -5.02 -5.53 -5.19
CA GLY A 132 -6.21 -5.29 -6.00
C GLY A 132 -6.33 -6.19 -7.22
N GLY A 133 -7.17 -5.78 -8.15
CA GLY A 133 -7.36 -6.42 -9.44
C GLY A 133 -6.40 -5.90 -10.52
N PRO A 134 -6.38 -6.56 -11.69
CA PRO A 134 -5.60 -6.10 -12.83
C PRO A 134 -6.06 -4.70 -13.28
N SER A 135 -5.09 -3.86 -13.66
CA SER A 135 -5.40 -2.59 -14.30
C SER A 135 -6.02 -2.82 -15.69
N GLU A 136 -6.77 -1.84 -16.21
CA GLU A 136 -7.45 -1.95 -17.51
C GLU A 136 -6.49 -2.22 -18.68
N ALA A 137 -5.23 -1.82 -18.54
CA ALA A 137 -4.20 -2.01 -19.56
C ALA A 137 -3.51 -3.39 -19.52
N VAL A 138 -3.88 -4.27 -18.58
CA VAL A 138 -3.15 -5.53 -18.33
C VAL A 138 -4.10 -6.71 -18.20
N LYS A 139 -3.72 -7.82 -18.82
CA LYS A 139 -4.28 -9.14 -18.56
C LYS A 139 -3.31 -9.91 -17.66
N ILE A 140 -3.83 -10.58 -16.65
CA ILE A 140 -3.06 -11.40 -15.72
C ILE A 140 -3.40 -12.86 -15.93
N ARG A 141 -2.37 -13.72 -16.02
CA ARG A 141 -2.47 -15.17 -16.02
C ARG A 141 -1.57 -15.72 -14.91
N LEU A 142 -2.02 -16.77 -14.24
CA LEU A 142 -1.16 -17.58 -13.38
C LEU A 142 -0.66 -18.79 -14.18
N LYS A 143 0.66 -18.96 -14.22
CA LYS A 143 1.33 -20.11 -14.80
C LYS A 143 1.70 -21.07 -13.68
N ASP A 144 1.35 -22.33 -13.85
CA ASP A 144 1.66 -23.38 -12.88
C ASP A 144 3.17 -23.55 -12.72
N LEU A 145 3.62 -23.72 -11.48
CA LEU A 145 5.00 -24.03 -11.10
C LEU A 145 5.00 -25.30 -10.24
N PRO A 146 4.92 -26.49 -10.86
CA PRO A 146 4.82 -27.76 -10.13
C PRO A 146 6.01 -28.01 -9.20
N GLU A 147 7.20 -27.56 -9.56
CA GLU A 147 8.42 -27.67 -8.75
C GLU A 147 8.36 -26.88 -7.43
N MET A 148 7.48 -25.89 -7.35
CA MET A 148 7.19 -25.12 -6.15
C MET A 148 5.86 -25.49 -5.50
N GLU A 149 5.18 -26.50 -6.03
CA GLU A 149 3.83 -26.89 -5.62
C GLU A 149 2.81 -25.74 -5.72
N TYR A 150 2.94 -24.88 -6.74
CA TYR A 150 2.04 -23.76 -7.02
C TYR A 150 1.22 -24.06 -8.26
N LEU A 151 -0.08 -24.24 -8.09
CA LEU A 151 -1.00 -24.58 -9.17
C LEU A 151 -2.16 -23.58 -9.25
N SER A 152 -2.54 -23.23 -10.46
CA SER A 152 -3.71 -22.38 -10.74
C SER A 152 -5.03 -23.02 -10.27
N THR A 153 -5.01 -24.33 -9.96
CA THR A 153 -6.14 -25.09 -9.40
C THR A 153 -6.15 -25.16 -7.87
N ASP A 154 -5.16 -24.58 -7.19
CA ASP A 154 -5.04 -24.63 -5.74
C ASP A 154 -6.25 -24.02 -5.03
N LYS A 155 -6.54 -24.57 -3.84
CA LYS A 155 -7.58 -24.09 -2.94
C LYS A 155 -6.95 -23.65 -1.61
N PRO A 156 -7.47 -22.62 -0.94
CA PRO A 156 -8.63 -21.79 -1.29
C PRO A 156 -8.40 -20.75 -2.38
N TYR A 157 -7.14 -20.46 -2.73
CA TYR A 157 -6.77 -19.49 -3.74
C TYR A 157 -5.82 -20.08 -4.76
N PRO A 158 -6.00 -19.79 -6.08
CA PRO A 158 -5.04 -20.13 -7.10
C PRO A 158 -3.65 -19.58 -6.79
N ARG A 159 -2.60 -20.36 -7.09
CA ARG A 159 -1.19 -19.95 -6.98
C ARG A 159 -0.47 -20.19 -8.30
N GLY A 160 0.59 -19.44 -8.54
CA GLY A 160 1.39 -19.56 -9.75
C GLY A 160 2.28 -18.37 -10.01
N GLU A 161 3.09 -18.44 -11.03
CA GLU A 161 3.85 -17.31 -11.57
C GLU A 161 2.88 -16.31 -12.22
N ILE A 162 3.05 -15.04 -11.89
CA ILE A 162 2.20 -13.97 -12.46
C ILE A 162 2.75 -13.58 -13.83
N CYS A 163 2.03 -13.94 -14.87
CA CYS A 163 2.32 -13.50 -16.24
C CYS A 163 1.42 -12.32 -16.61
N LEU A 164 2.04 -11.28 -17.16
CA LEU A 164 1.36 -10.04 -17.56
C LEU A 164 1.35 -9.91 -19.09
N SER A 165 0.24 -9.45 -19.66
CA SER A 165 0.10 -9.15 -21.08
C SER A 165 -0.69 -7.87 -21.28
N GLY A 166 -0.28 -7.03 -22.24
CA GLY A 166 -0.96 -5.79 -22.55
C GLY A 166 -0.06 -4.75 -23.21
N PRO A 167 -0.60 -3.60 -23.60
CA PRO A 167 0.15 -2.55 -24.32
C PRO A 167 1.23 -1.87 -23.46
N CYS A 168 1.20 -2.02 -22.16
CA CYS A 168 2.22 -1.47 -21.24
C CYS A 168 3.43 -2.39 -21.06
N ILE A 169 3.44 -3.60 -21.65
CA ILE A 169 4.57 -4.52 -21.55
C ILE A 169 5.72 -4.00 -22.42
N PHE A 170 6.93 -3.99 -21.85
CA PHE A 170 8.13 -3.57 -22.53
C PHE A 170 8.45 -4.46 -23.75
N LYS A 171 9.32 -3.98 -24.64
CA LYS A 171 9.72 -4.74 -25.83
C LYS A 171 10.94 -5.65 -25.60
N GLY A 172 11.63 -5.45 -24.50
CA GLY A 172 12.82 -6.22 -24.13
C GLY A 172 13.89 -5.36 -23.46
N TYR A 173 14.93 -6.01 -23.02
CA TYR A 173 16.10 -5.38 -22.39
C TYR A 173 17.09 -4.88 -23.46
N TYR A 174 17.58 -3.66 -23.28
CA TYR A 174 18.51 -3.05 -24.24
C TYR A 174 19.79 -3.88 -24.38
N LYS A 175 20.10 -4.30 -25.63
CA LYS A 175 21.25 -5.14 -25.98
C LYS A 175 21.39 -6.44 -25.15
N ARG A 176 20.28 -6.99 -24.66
CA ARG A 176 20.24 -8.22 -23.88
C ARG A 176 19.14 -9.14 -24.41
N GLU A 177 19.38 -9.71 -25.59
CA GLU A 177 18.43 -10.64 -26.22
C GLU A 177 18.24 -11.91 -25.39
N ASP A 178 19.33 -12.38 -24.74
CA ASP A 178 19.32 -13.50 -23.80
C ASP A 178 18.30 -13.28 -22.67
N LYS A 179 18.36 -12.12 -22.02
CA LYS A 179 17.44 -11.77 -20.92
C LYS A 179 16.04 -11.43 -21.41
N THR A 180 15.92 -10.91 -22.62
CA THR A 180 14.62 -10.65 -23.23
C THR A 180 13.89 -11.97 -23.47
N ALA A 181 14.57 -12.98 -24.03
CA ALA A 181 13.98 -14.30 -24.26
C ALA A 181 13.56 -15.00 -22.96
N GLU A 182 14.29 -14.80 -21.85
CA GLU A 182 13.93 -15.33 -20.53
C GLU A 182 12.69 -14.66 -19.93
N ALA A 183 12.38 -13.42 -20.32
CA ALA A 183 11.30 -12.63 -19.73
C ALA A 183 9.93 -12.86 -20.40
N PHE A 184 9.92 -13.48 -21.56
CA PHE A 184 8.67 -13.77 -22.31
C PHE A 184 8.39 -15.26 -22.37
N ASP A 185 7.10 -15.62 -22.30
CA ASP A 185 6.58 -16.98 -22.51
C ASP A 185 6.43 -17.31 -24.01
#